data_b9311d9bb3044915a79b920e0328c937
#
_entry.id   b9311d9bb3044915a79b920e0328c937
#
_cell.length_a   1.000
_cell.length_b   1.000
_cell.length_c   1.000
_cell.angle_alpha   90.00
_cell.angle_beta   90.00
_cell.angle_gamma   90.00
#
_symmetry.space_group_name_H-M   'P 1'
#
loop_
_entity.id
_entity.type
_entity.pdbx_description
1 polymer ?
#
loop_
_entity_poly.entity_id
_entity_poly.type
_entity_poly.pdbx_seq_one_letter_code
_entity_poly.pdbx_strand_id
1 'polypeptide(L)'
;MDFDSPLFFCITRKTTIMETMNATIKTLVYNLVILDKSGSMESIRKEAVDGYNETLGTIRTAQLKHIDTQEHFVSLAAFCGCGVEMIYDKTPIKDAENLTQDRYVPCCMTPLYDAIGITIQQLKKDIAHAEDTAVSVTIITDGYENASKEWKGDAIKNLIEDCKKDGWMFAFVGAGEDILKVASTISITNTVLWDKTEEGTRIMFSVAGKANERFYDKIAAPCCTEASIADRKKMRRQFAEECYDALTE
;
A
#
# COMPACT_ATOMS: atom_id res chain seq x y z
N MET A 1 -4.96 -58.69 23.79
CA MET A 1 -4.11 -57.87 22.91
C MET A 1 -3.98 -56.53 23.59
N ASP A 2 -2.85 -56.34 24.29
CA ASP A 2 -2.59 -55.13 25.08
C ASP A 2 -2.19 -53.97 24.17
N PHE A 3 -3.04 -52.93 24.14
CA PHE A 3 -2.80 -51.70 23.39
C PHE A 3 -2.13 -50.57 24.21
N ASP A 4 -1.45 -50.92 25.29
CA ASP A 4 -0.68 -49.98 26.13
C ASP A 4 0.82 -50.05 25.84
N SER A 5 1.22 -49.72 24.62
CA SER A 5 2.65 -49.54 24.32
C SER A 5 3.01 -48.04 24.39
N PRO A 6 3.99 -47.65 25.22
CA PRO A 6 4.43 -46.25 25.35
C PRO A 6 4.90 -45.61 24.02
N LEU A 7 5.25 -46.44 23.05
CA LEU A 7 5.67 -46.00 21.69
C LEU A 7 4.51 -45.42 20.86
N PHE A 8 3.29 -45.91 21.03
CA PHE A 8 2.13 -45.41 20.28
C PHE A 8 1.70 -43.99 20.73
N PHE A 9 1.86 -43.72 22.04
CA PHE A 9 1.56 -42.42 22.63
C PHE A 9 2.60 -41.36 22.27
N CYS A 10 3.84 -41.75 22.00
CA CYS A 10 4.91 -40.85 21.60
C CYS A 10 4.83 -40.43 20.13
N ILE A 11 4.36 -41.34 19.26
CA ILE A 11 4.19 -41.03 17.82
C ILE A 11 3.05 -40.09 17.58
N THR A 12 1.87 -40.29 18.24
CA THR A 12 0.72 -39.41 18.13
C THR A 12 0.98 -38.01 18.66
N ARG A 13 1.71 -37.88 19.79
CA ARG A 13 2.12 -36.53 20.28
C ARG A 13 3.11 -35.82 19.36
N LYS A 14 4.07 -36.55 18.77
CA LYS A 14 5.02 -35.94 17.80
C LYS A 14 4.33 -35.47 16.52
N THR A 15 3.38 -36.24 16.00
CA THR A 15 2.62 -35.86 14.79
C THR A 15 1.73 -34.64 15.07
N THR A 16 1.03 -34.60 16.21
CA THR A 16 0.22 -33.42 16.60
C THR A 16 1.07 -32.18 16.87
N ILE A 17 2.28 -32.31 17.44
CA ILE A 17 3.20 -31.18 17.67
C ILE A 17 3.80 -30.71 16.34
N MET A 18 4.06 -31.61 15.37
CA MET A 18 4.56 -31.21 14.05
C MET A 18 3.48 -30.53 13.19
N GLU A 19 2.22 -30.92 13.32
CA GLU A 19 1.11 -30.25 12.62
C GLU A 19 0.80 -28.84 13.19
N THR A 20 1.05 -28.60 14.48
CA THR A 20 0.89 -27.28 15.09
C THR A 20 2.09 -26.33 14.84
N MET A 21 3.22 -26.81 14.36
CA MET A 21 4.41 -25.98 14.09
C MET A 21 4.48 -25.40 12.67
N ASN A 22 3.52 -25.71 11.79
CA ASN A 22 3.46 -25.18 10.41
C ASN A 22 2.31 -24.21 10.17
N ALA A 23 1.89 -23.44 11.16
CA ALA A 23 1.06 -22.26 10.88
C ALA A 23 1.97 -21.24 10.16
N THR A 24 1.89 -21.19 8.85
CA THR A 24 2.57 -20.18 8.06
C THR A 24 2.11 -18.80 8.55
N ILE A 25 3.04 -18.01 9.10
CA ILE A 25 2.73 -16.64 9.55
C ILE A 25 2.36 -15.85 8.30
N LYS A 26 1.10 -15.42 8.23
CA LYS A 26 0.64 -14.57 7.14
C LYS A 26 1.31 -13.20 7.21
N THR A 27 1.74 -12.70 6.07
CA THR A 27 2.16 -11.32 5.94
C THR A 27 0.95 -10.39 6.04
N LEU A 28 0.97 -9.43 6.96
CA LEU A 28 -0.03 -8.36 7.02
C LEU A 28 0.33 -7.29 5.99
N VAL A 29 -0.50 -7.13 4.97
CA VAL A 29 -0.27 -6.19 3.86
C VAL A 29 -1.12 -4.94 4.05
N TYR A 30 -0.48 -3.82 4.34
CA TYR A 30 -1.13 -2.53 4.52
C TYR A 30 -1.04 -1.70 3.24
N ASN A 31 -2.19 -1.33 2.70
CA ASN A 31 -2.34 -0.54 1.48
C ASN A 31 -2.82 0.86 1.86
N LEU A 32 -1.92 1.84 1.89
CA LEU A 32 -2.23 3.23 2.17
C LEU A 32 -2.40 4.00 0.87
N VAL A 33 -3.59 4.50 0.61
CA VAL A 33 -3.88 5.43 -0.49
C VAL A 33 -4.04 6.84 0.08
N ILE A 34 -3.19 7.76 -0.37
CA ILE A 34 -3.23 9.18 -0.04
C ILE A 34 -3.79 9.90 -1.27
N LEU A 35 -5.07 10.25 -1.21
CA LEU A 35 -5.83 10.80 -2.34
C LEU A 35 -6.06 12.30 -2.15
N ASP A 36 -5.54 13.07 -3.09
CA ASP A 36 -5.80 14.51 -3.15
C ASP A 36 -7.29 14.77 -3.33
N LYS A 37 -7.82 15.66 -2.50
CA LYS A 37 -9.20 16.18 -2.54
C LYS A 37 -9.18 17.71 -2.69
N SER A 38 -8.11 18.27 -3.26
CA SER A 38 -8.03 19.71 -3.54
C SER A 38 -8.98 20.12 -4.69
N GLY A 39 -9.22 21.42 -4.83
CA GLY A 39 -10.23 21.93 -5.78
C GLY A 39 -9.95 21.59 -7.23
N SER A 40 -8.69 21.41 -7.64
CA SER A 40 -8.31 21.00 -9.01
C SER A 40 -8.81 19.60 -9.39
N MET A 41 -8.95 18.70 -8.40
CA MET A 41 -9.46 17.35 -8.59
C MET A 41 -10.96 17.31 -9.01
N GLU A 42 -11.72 18.43 -8.92
CA GLU A 42 -13.13 18.46 -9.32
C GLU A 42 -13.31 18.09 -10.79
N SER A 43 -12.38 18.48 -11.67
CA SER A 43 -12.46 18.17 -13.10
C SER A 43 -12.35 16.67 -13.43
N ILE A 44 -11.82 15.86 -12.50
CA ILE A 44 -11.62 14.41 -12.64
C ILE A 44 -12.22 13.64 -11.46
N ARG A 45 -13.20 14.22 -10.78
CA ARG A 45 -13.80 13.68 -9.56
C ARG A 45 -14.34 12.24 -9.74
N LYS A 46 -15.07 12.03 -10.82
CA LYS A 46 -15.63 10.71 -11.14
C LYS A 46 -14.51 9.68 -11.37
N GLU A 47 -13.54 10.05 -12.18
CA GLU A 47 -12.41 9.20 -12.56
C GLU A 47 -11.53 8.85 -11.33
N ALA A 48 -11.34 9.79 -10.42
CA ALA A 48 -10.62 9.54 -9.17
C ALA A 48 -11.35 8.53 -8.26
N VAL A 49 -12.69 8.64 -8.16
CA VAL A 49 -13.52 7.67 -7.42
C VAL A 49 -13.50 6.29 -8.08
N ASP A 50 -13.68 6.23 -9.40
CA ASP A 50 -13.71 4.97 -10.16
C ASP A 50 -12.34 4.27 -10.07
N GLY A 51 -11.24 5.01 -10.23
CA GLY A 51 -9.89 4.46 -10.14
C GLY A 51 -9.50 4.00 -8.74
N TYR A 52 -9.92 4.72 -7.68
CA TYR A 52 -9.76 4.20 -6.33
C TYR A 52 -10.52 2.87 -6.15
N ASN A 53 -11.74 2.77 -6.67
CA ASN A 53 -12.53 1.54 -6.59
C ASN A 53 -11.91 0.40 -7.40
N GLU A 54 -11.24 0.68 -8.52
CA GLU A 54 -10.43 -0.29 -9.27
C GLU A 54 -9.24 -0.77 -8.41
N THR A 55 -8.57 0.14 -7.72
CA THR A 55 -7.50 -0.21 -6.76
C THR A 55 -8.02 -1.13 -5.65
N LEU A 56 -9.19 -0.86 -5.07
CA LEU A 56 -9.83 -1.78 -4.13
C LEU A 56 -10.09 -3.16 -4.73
N GLY A 57 -10.55 -3.21 -5.98
CA GLY A 57 -10.77 -4.45 -6.73
C GLY A 57 -9.48 -5.27 -6.87
N THR A 58 -8.37 -4.63 -7.20
CA THR A 58 -7.03 -5.25 -7.28
C THR A 58 -6.62 -5.84 -5.93
N ILE A 59 -6.78 -5.11 -4.83
CA ILE A 59 -6.43 -5.59 -3.49
C ILE A 59 -7.32 -6.76 -3.08
N ARG A 60 -8.63 -6.72 -3.36
CA ARG A 60 -9.56 -7.84 -3.12
C ARG A 60 -9.17 -9.10 -3.88
N THR A 61 -8.76 -8.96 -5.13
CA THR A 61 -8.28 -10.06 -5.97
C THR A 61 -7.00 -10.66 -5.40
N ALA A 62 -6.05 -9.82 -4.98
CA ALA A 62 -4.82 -10.26 -4.32
C ALA A 62 -5.09 -11.01 -3.01
N GLN A 63 -6.02 -10.52 -2.18
CA GLN A 63 -6.44 -11.21 -0.95
C GLN A 63 -6.96 -12.62 -1.23
N LEU A 64 -7.77 -12.80 -2.27
CA LEU A 64 -8.29 -14.12 -2.65
C LEU A 64 -7.20 -15.03 -3.21
N LYS A 65 -6.32 -14.48 -4.05
CA LYS A 65 -5.21 -15.20 -4.68
C LYS A 65 -4.19 -15.70 -3.66
N HIS A 66 -3.92 -14.92 -2.62
CA HIS A 66 -2.88 -15.17 -1.61
C HIS A 66 -3.43 -15.41 -0.21
N ILE A 67 -4.66 -15.94 -0.11
CA ILE A 67 -5.41 -16.06 1.15
C ILE A 67 -4.67 -16.87 2.23
N ASP A 68 -3.79 -17.80 1.84
CA ASP A 68 -3.04 -18.62 2.77
C ASP A 68 -1.76 -17.95 3.30
N THR A 69 -1.26 -16.92 2.61
CA THR A 69 0.04 -16.28 2.91
C THR A 69 -0.07 -14.80 3.23
N GLN A 70 -1.18 -14.13 2.91
CA GLN A 70 -1.37 -12.70 3.09
C GLN A 70 -2.71 -12.37 3.73
N GLU A 71 -2.75 -11.26 4.48
CA GLU A 71 -3.96 -10.61 4.93
C GLU A 71 -3.88 -9.12 4.62
N HIS A 72 -4.82 -8.62 3.79
CA HIS A 72 -4.79 -7.26 3.27
C HIS A 72 -5.69 -6.31 4.06
N PHE A 73 -5.14 -5.15 4.37
CA PHE A 73 -5.82 -4.01 4.97
C PHE A 73 -5.71 -2.80 4.05
N VAL A 74 -6.71 -1.94 4.05
CA VAL A 74 -6.70 -0.69 3.30
C VAL A 74 -6.90 0.51 4.23
N SER A 75 -6.11 1.55 3.98
CA SER A 75 -6.31 2.89 4.53
C SER A 75 -6.50 3.86 3.37
N LEU A 76 -7.55 4.68 3.43
CA LEU A 76 -7.78 5.77 2.48
C LEU A 76 -7.77 7.09 3.24
N ALA A 77 -6.77 7.90 2.96
CA ALA A 77 -6.65 9.27 3.45
C ALA A 77 -6.96 10.25 2.32
N ALA A 78 -8.08 10.94 2.40
CA ALA A 78 -8.40 12.04 1.50
C ALA A 78 -7.95 13.37 2.12
N PHE A 79 -7.25 14.23 1.36
CA PHE A 79 -6.68 15.45 1.93
C PHE A 79 -6.97 16.69 1.07
N CYS A 80 -7.17 17.81 1.73
CA CYS A 80 -7.27 19.15 1.15
C CYS A 80 -6.90 20.22 2.19
N GLY A 81 -7.00 21.49 1.85
CA GLY A 81 -6.73 22.60 2.78
C GLY A 81 -7.58 22.60 4.07
N CYS A 82 -8.62 21.80 4.16
CA CYS A 82 -9.41 21.59 5.38
C CYS A 82 -8.79 20.53 6.32
N GLY A 83 -7.80 19.77 5.87
CA GLY A 83 -7.11 18.73 6.64
C GLY A 83 -7.09 17.37 5.95
N VAL A 84 -6.68 16.35 6.71
CA VAL A 84 -6.64 14.95 6.29
C VAL A 84 -7.82 14.20 6.89
N GLU A 85 -8.63 13.59 6.04
CA GLU A 85 -9.77 12.76 6.43
C GLU A 85 -9.42 11.28 6.20
N MET A 86 -9.36 10.47 7.26
CA MET A 86 -9.22 9.03 7.14
C MET A 86 -10.60 8.41 6.85
N ILE A 87 -10.87 8.10 5.58
CA ILE A 87 -12.12 7.44 5.14
C ILE A 87 -12.11 5.97 5.56
N TYR A 88 -10.96 5.32 5.39
CA TYR A 88 -10.65 3.98 5.92
C TYR A 88 -9.34 4.03 6.67
N ASP A 89 -9.27 3.36 7.82
CA ASP A 89 -8.05 3.23 8.62
C ASP A 89 -7.80 1.76 8.95
N LYS A 90 -6.83 1.16 8.28
CA LYS A 90 -6.46 -0.26 8.43
C LYS A 90 -7.67 -1.20 8.40
N THR A 91 -8.63 -0.86 7.55
CA THR A 91 -9.85 -1.66 7.39
C THR A 91 -9.51 -2.95 6.66
N PRO A 92 -9.89 -4.14 7.17
CA PRO A 92 -9.74 -5.39 6.44
C PRO A 92 -10.38 -5.25 5.05
N ILE A 93 -9.70 -5.69 4.00
CA ILE A 93 -10.15 -5.44 2.62
C ILE A 93 -11.55 -6.00 2.32
N LYS A 94 -11.95 -7.05 3.03
CA LYS A 94 -13.30 -7.64 2.92
C LYS A 94 -14.41 -6.72 3.43
N ASP A 95 -14.09 -5.81 4.35
CA ASP A 95 -15.02 -4.90 5.02
C ASP A 95 -14.98 -3.48 4.42
N ALA A 96 -14.03 -3.19 3.52
CA ALA A 96 -13.94 -1.91 2.82
C ALA A 96 -14.99 -1.82 1.73
N GLU A 97 -15.78 -0.75 1.75
CA GLU A 97 -16.78 -0.45 0.73
C GLU A 97 -16.19 0.41 -0.39
N ASN A 98 -16.88 0.49 -1.52
CA ASN A 98 -16.49 1.38 -2.60
C ASN A 98 -16.67 2.84 -2.18
N LEU A 99 -15.76 3.70 -2.62
CA LEU A 99 -15.89 5.15 -2.47
C LEU A 99 -17.00 5.64 -3.38
N THR A 100 -17.81 6.59 -2.89
CA THR A 100 -18.85 7.24 -3.66
C THR A 100 -18.50 8.71 -3.95
N GLN A 101 -19.05 9.27 -4.99
CA GLN A 101 -18.83 10.67 -5.32
C GLN A 101 -19.32 11.62 -4.21
N ASP A 102 -20.36 11.25 -3.47
CA ASP A 102 -20.87 12.06 -2.36
C ASP A 102 -19.89 12.13 -1.17
N ARG A 103 -19.04 11.12 -1.00
CA ARG A 103 -17.99 11.11 0.03
C ARG A 103 -16.70 11.79 -0.43
N TYR A 104 -16.47 11.88 -1.73
CA TYR A 104 -15.30 12.51 -2.30
C TYR A 104 -15.69 13.82 -2.97
N VAL A 105 -15.66 14.92 -2.20
CA VAL A 105 -16.00 16.27 -2.66
C VAL A 105 -14.74 17.13 -2.65
N PRO A 106 -14.12 17.40 -3.81
CA PRO A 106 -12.94 18.24 -3.92
C PRO A 106 -13.17 19.67 -3.42
N CYS A 107 -12.18 20.23 -2.73
CA CYS A 107 -12.21 21.62 -2.24
C CYS A 107 -10.82 22.12 -1.84
N CYS A 108 -10.65 23.45 -1.75
CA CYS A 108 -9.50 24.10 -1.13
C CYS A 108 -8.14 23.87 -1.81
N MET A 109 -7.06 23.98 -1.02
CA MET A 109 -5.65 23.89 -1.44
C MET A 109 -5.07 22.49 -1.18
N THR A 110 -3.79 22.29 -1.55
CA THR A 110 -3.10 20.99 -1.59
C THR A 110 -1.97 20.91 -0.55
N PRO A 111 -2.23 20.59 0.74
CA PRO A 111 -1.19 20.37 1.75
C PRO A 111 -0.60 18.94 1.64
N LEU A 112 0.08 18.67 0.54
CA LEU A 112 0.57 17.34 0.19
C LEU A 112 1.57 16.78 1.21
N TYR A 113 2.54 17.60 1.65
CA TYR A 113 3.55 17.14 2.61
C TYR A 113 2.93 16.84 3.98
N ASP A 114 1.99 17.66 4.44
CA ASP A 114 1.27 17.39 5.70
C ASP A 114 0.50 16.06 5.59
N ALA A 115 -0.20 15.80 4.48
CA ALA A 115 -0.93 14.56 4.27
C ALA A 115 -0.01 13.34 4.28
N ILE A 116 1.11 13.38 3.56
CA ILE A 116 2.10 12.31 3.52
C ILE A 116 2.69 12.06 4.92
N GLY A 117 3.15 13.14 5.58
CA GLY A 117 3.81 13.04 6.88
C GLY A 117 2.90 12.48 7.97
N ILE A 118 1.68 13.02 8.09
CA ILE A 118 0.70 12.60 9.10
C ILE A 118 0.31 11.12 8.90
N THR A 119 -0.04 10.73 7.68
CA THR A 119 -0.57 9.39 7.42
C THR A 119 0.49 8.30 7.52
N ILE A 120 1.70 8.53 6.98
CA ILE A 120 2.81 7.59 7.06
C ILE A 120 3.30 7.43 8.50
N GLN A 121 3.45 8.54 9.24
CA GLN A 121 3.89 8.49 10.63
C GLN A 121 2.88 7.73 11.50
N GLN A 122 1.58 7.96 11.29
CA GLN A 122 0.54 7.25 12.01
C GLN A 122 0.56 5.75 11.69
N LEU A 123 0.59 5.37 10.40
CA LEU A 123 0.65 3.97 10.00
C LEU A 123 1.90 3.28 10.56
N LYS A 124 3.08 3.91 10.47
CA LYS A 124 4.34 3.38 11.01
C LYS A 124 4.26 3.11 12.50
N LYS A 125 3.62 3.99 13.27
CA LYS A 125 3.39 3.83 14.71
C LYS A 125 2.45 2.65 14.99
N ASP A 126 1.37 2.55 14.25
CA ASP A 126 0.34 1.54 14.47
C ASP A 126 0.82 0.12 14.20
N ILE A 127 1.66 -0.06 13.17
CA ILE A 127 2.18 -1.38 12.78
C ILE A 127 3.52 -1.73 13.43
N ALA A 128 4.06 -0.88 14.32
CA ALA A 128 5.39 -1.07 14.91
C ALA A 128 5.58 -2.39 15.66
N HIS A 129 4.50 -2.98 16.16
CA HIS A 129 4.51 -4.24 16.93
C HIS A 129 4.06 -5.47 16.11
N ALA A 130 3.72 -5.29 14.84
CA ALA A 130 3.36 -6.41 13.98
C ALA A 130 4.62 -7.16 13.51
N GLU A 131 4.58 -8.49 13.58
CA GLU A 131 5.77 -9.32 13.33
C GLU A 131 6.20 -9.30 11.87
N ASP A 132 5.26 -9.50 10.93
CA ASP A 132 5.54 -9.57 9.50
C ASP A 132 4.61 -8.66 8.70
N THR A 133 5.12 -7.52 8.26
CA THR A 133 4.35 -6.50 7.55
C THR A 133 4.94 -6.19 6.17
N ALA A 134 4.08 -5.99 5.19
CA ALA A 134 4.40 -5.36 3.92
C ALA A 134 3.52 -4.11 3.74
N VAL A 135 4.08 -3.04 3.21
CA VAL A 135 3.35 -1.78 3.04
C VAL A 135 3.48 -1.28 1.61
N SER A 136 2.35 -0.95 1.00
CA SER A 136 2.25 -0.22 -0.26
C SER A 136 1.61 1.14 -0.02
N VAL A 137 2.29 2.21 -0.41
CA VAL A 137 1.79 3.59 -0.32
C VAL A 137 1.59 4.14 -1.72
N THR A 138 0.37 4.52 -2.07
CA THR A 138 0.04 5.16 -3.34
C THR A 138 -0.43 6.59 -3.08
N ILE A 139 0.30 7.57 -3.62
CA ILE A 139 -0.02 8.99 -3.51
C ILE A 139 -0.61 9.42 -4.86
N ILE A 140 -1.82 9.99 -4.84
CA ILE A 140 -2.55 10.40 -6.04
C ILE A 140 -2.88 11.88 -5.91
N THR A 141 -2.33 12.71 -6.81
CA THR A 141 -2.57 14.16 -6.81
C THR A 141 -2.49 14.73 -8.23
N ASP A 142 -3.25 15.76 -8.51
CA ASP A 142 -3.16 16.54 -9.76
C ASP A 142 -2.56 17.92 -9.55
N GLY A 143 -2.15 18.21 -8.31
CA GLY A 143 -1.70 19.52 -7.87
C GLY A 143 -0.32 19.53 -7.22
N TYR A 144 0.21 20.76 -7.09
CA TYR A 144 1.46 21.02 -6.39
C TYR A 144 1.22 21.21 -4.91
N GLU A 145 2.25 20.86 -4.12
CA GLU A 145 2.34 21.29 -2.74
C GLU A 145 2.23 22.82 -2.63
N ASN A 146 1.23 23.32 -1.92
CA ASN A 146 1.02 24.76 -1.78
C ASN A 146 0.45 25.22 -0.42
N ALA A 147 0.23 24.29 0.50
CA ALA A 147 -0.50 24.62 1.74
C ALA A 147 0.01 23.91 3.01
N SER A 148 1.05 23.08 2.93
CA SER A 148 1.59 22.37 4.10
C SER A 148 2.23 23.33 5.11
N LYS A 149 1.94 23.11 6.39
CA LYS A 149 2.38 23.93 7.52
C LYS A 149 3.33 23.21 8.44
N GLU A 150 3.11 21.92 8.66
CA GLU A 150 3.84 21.12 9.66
C GLU A 150 5.04 20.40 9.02
N TRP A 151 4.88 19.87 7.82
CA TRP A 151 5.90 19.09 7.14
C TRP A 151 6.58 19.87 6.00
N LYS A 152 7.89 19.64 5.85
CA LYS A 152 8.71 20.20 4.77
C LYS A 152 9.24 19.10 3.87
N GLY A 153 9.56 19.42 2.61
CA GLY A 153 10.04 18.45 1.63
C GLY A 153 11.18 17.57 2.10
N ASP A 154 12.21 18.16 2.77
CA ASP A 154 13.34 17.40 3.31
C ASP A 154 12.93 16.41 4.41
N ALA A 155 11.97 16.80 5.28
CA ALA A 155 11.46 15.91 6.33
C ALA A 155 10.66 14.75 5.73
N ILE A 156 9.87 15.02 4.70
CA ILE A 156 9.13 13.98 3.94
C ILE A 156 10.10 13.05 3.22
N LYS A 157 11.13 13.60 2.56
CA LYS A 157 12.18 12.82 1.93
C LYS A 157 12.81 11.83 2.90
N ASN A 158 13.27 12.30 4.06
CA ASN A 158 13.88 11.46 5.09
C ASN A 158 12.91 10.38 5.59
N LEU A 159 11.64 10.74 5.82
CA LEU A 159 10.62 9.80 6.26
C LEU A 159 10.41 8.67 5.23
N ILE A 160 10.30 9.01 3.95
CA ILE A 160 10.13 8.05 2.85
C ILE A 160 11.37 7.15 2.72
N GLU A 161 12.57 7.73 2.76
CA GLU A 161 13.82 6.96 2.70
C GLU A 161 13.93 5.95 3.86
N ASP A 162 13.52 6.34 5.05
CA ASP A 162 13.51 5.43 6.21
C ASP A 162 12.48 4.30 6.03
N CYS A 163 11.29 4.61 5.52
CA CYS A 163 10.28 3.60 5.23
C CYS A 163 10.74 2.63 4.13
N LYS A 164 11.43 3.13 3.09
CA LYS A 164 12.02 2.29 2.03
C LYS A 164 13.07 1.31 2.59
N LYS A 165 13.87 1.71 3.58
CA LYS A 165 14.80 0.79 4.29
C LYS A 165 14.04 -0.36 4.99
N ASP A 166 12.80 -0.12 5.40
CA ASP A 166 11.91 -1.11 5.98
C ASP A 166 11.14 -1.95 4.93
N GLY A 167 11.40 -1.73 3.63
CA GLY A 167 10.79 -2.47 2.52
C GLY A 167 9.39 -1.97 2.11
N TRP A 168 9.05 -0.72 2.45
CA TRP A 168 7.81 -0.10 1.99
C TRP A 168 7.92 0.25 0.51
N MET A 169 6.89 -0.07 -0.25
CA MET A 169 6.74 0.34 -1.63
C MET A 169 6.02 1.68 -1.71
N PHE A 170 6.53 2.58 -2.55
CA PHE A 170 5.95 3.89 -2.80
C PHE A 170 5.65 4.06 -4.28
N ALA A 171 4.47 4.58 -4.59
CA ALA A 171 4.07 5.04 -5.91
C ALA A 171 3.56 6.47 -5.84
N PHE A 172 3.98 7.30 -6.78
CA PHE A 172 3.49 8.64 -6.95
C PHE A 172 2.79 8.75 -8.29
N VAL A 173 1.51 9.08 -8.24
CA VAL A 173 0.65 9.16 -9.40
C VAL A 173 0.19 10.60 -9.55
N GLY A 174 0.56 11.24 -10.65
CA GLY A 174 0.31 12.66 -10.80
C GLY A 174 0.14 13.13 -12.23
N ALA A 175 -0.57 14.26 -12.40
CA ALA A 175 -0.83 14.87 -13.70
C ALA A 175 0.16 16.01 -13.99
N GLY A 176 0.76 15.97 -15.19
CA GLY A 176 1.67 17.00 -15.67
C GLY A 176 3.16 16.72 -15.36
N GLU A 177 4.04 17.27 -16.19
CA GLU A 177 5.50 16.98 -16.12
C GLU A 177 6.18 17.43 -14.82
N ASP A 178 5.66 18.46 -14.17
CA ASP A 178 6.27 18.97 -12.93
C ASP A 178 6.06 18.06 -11.72
N ILE A 179 5.11 17.14 -11.79
CA ILE A 179 4.86 16.12 -10.77
C ILE A 179 6.08 15.19 -10.59
N LEU A 180 6.83 14.92 -11.66
CA LEU A 180 8.08 14.16 -11.59
C LEU A 180 9.12 14.85 -10.69
N LYS A 181 9.17 16.18 -10.75
CA LYS A 181 10.06 16.97 -9.89
C LYS A 181 9.65 16.86 -8.43
N VAL A 182 8.34 16.95 -8.15
CA VAL A 182 7.82 16.78 -6.78
C VAL A 182 8.17 15.40 -6.23
N ALA A 183 7.86 14.33 -6.98
CA ALA A 183 8.16 12.96 -6.59
C ALA A 183 9.68 12.74 -6.34
N SER A 184 10.54 13.23 -7.25
CA SER A 184 12.00 13.10 -7.10
C SER A 184 12.53 13.88 -5.88
N THR A 185 11.96 15.04 -5.58
CA THR A 185 12.33 15.84 -4.41
C THR A 185 12.09 15.09 -3.10
N ILE A 186 11.07 14.26 -3.04
CA ILE A 186 10.73 13.44 -1.88
C ILE A 186 11.19 11.98 -2.02
N SER A 187 12.16 11.70 -2.91
CA SER A 187 12.79 10.38 -3.12
C SER A 187 11.82 9.28 -3.57
N ILE A 188 10.75 9.61 -4.30
CA ILE A 188 9.90 8.60 -4.95
C ILE A 188 10.28 8.52 -6.43
N THR A 189 10.74 7.35 -6.86
CA THR A 189 11.14 7.04 -8.24
C THR A 189 10.04 6.37 -9.05
N ASN A 190 9.18 5.60 -8.38
CA ASN A 190 8.03 4.93 -8.99
C ASN A 190 6.93 5.97 -9.26
N THR A 191 6.96 6.57 -10.44
CA THR A 191 6.04 7.63 -10.84
C THR A 191 5.23 7.22 -12.04
N VAL A 192 3.93 7.50 -12.00
CA VAL A 192 3.03 7.35 -13.13
C VAL A 192 2.50 8.74 -13.50
N LEU A 193 2.83 9.20 -14.70
CA LEU A 193 2.24 10.40 -15.27
C LEU A 193 0.93 10.06 -15.95
N TRP A 194 -0.05 10.94 -15.83
CA TRP A 194 -1.27 10.78 -16.61
C TRP A 194 -1.77 12.12 -17.20
N ASP A 195 -2.47 12.02 -18.29
CA ASP A 195 -3.26 13.11 -18.82
C ASP A 195 -4.61 13.18 -18.08
N LYS A 196 -5.08 14.39 -17.75
CA LYS A 196 -6.37 14.62 -17.10
C LYS A 196 -7.54 14.36 -18.06
N THR A 197 -7.61 13.16 -18.59
CA THR A 197 -8.67 12.63 -19.43
C THR A 197 -9.22 11.37 -18.81
N GLU A 198 -10.44 10.98 -19.17
CA GLU A 198 -11.04 9.71 -18.71
C GLU A 198 -10.14 8.51 -19.06
N GLU A 199 -9.65 8.44 -20.30
CA GLU A 199 -8.76 7.37 -20.75
C GLU A 199 -7.40 7.40 -20.05
N GLY A 200 -6.77 8.57 -19.90
CA GLY A 200 -5.49 8.72 -19.19
C GLY A 200 -5.61 8.30 -17.74
N THR A 201 -6.67 8.67 -17.04
CA THR A 201 -6.93 8.30 -15.65
C THR A 201 -7.12 6.78 -15.53
N ARG A 202 -7.86 6.14 -16.44
CA ARG A 202 -8.05 4.69 -16.47
C ARG A 202 -6.74 3.93 -16.69
N ILE A 203 -5.91 4.37 -17.64
CA ILE A 203 -4.59 3.78 -17.90
C ILE A 203 -3.72 3.88 -16.65
N MET A 204 -3.67 5.03 -16.02
CA MET A 204 -2.89 5.30 -14.82
C MET A 204 -3.23 4.33 -13.68
N PHE A 205 -4.51 4.16 -13.33
CA PHE A 205 -4.91 3.23 -12.28
C PHE A 205 -4.61 1.78 -12.64
N SER A 206 -4.74 1.40 -13.92
CA SER A 206 -4.34 0.09 -14.41
C SER A 206 -2.85 -0.18 -14.22
N VAL A 207 -1.98 0.81 -14.51
CA VAL A 207 -0.52 0.69 -14.34
C VAL A 207 -0.17 0.56 -12.85
N ALA A 208 -0.74 1.42 -12.00
CA ALA A 208 -0.52 1.35 -10.55
C ALA A 208 -1.03 0.02 -9.95
N GLY A 209 -2.19 -0.47 -10.42
CA GLY A 209 -2.75 -1.77 -10.04
C GLY A 209 -1.82 -2.93 -10.37
N LYS A 210 -1.28 -2.98 -11.60
CA LYS A 210 -0.33 -4.02 -12.03
C LYS A 210 0.96 -4.02 -11.21
N ALA A 211 1.47 -2.85 -10.84
CA ALA A 211 2.64 -2.75 -9.97
C ALA A 211 2.37 -3.33 -8.57
N ASN A 212 1.22 -3.01 -8.00
CA ASN A 212 0.77 -3.58 -6.73
C ASN A 212 0.61 -5.11 -6.82
N GLU A 213 -0.05 -5.64 -7.87
CA GLU A 213 -0.19 -7.09 -8.08
C GLU A 213 1.17 -7.79 -8.11
N ARG A 214 2.15 -7.25 -8.86
CA ARG A 214 3.51 -7.80 -8.91
C ARG A 214 4.17 -7.81 -7.53
N PHE A 215 3.99 -6.75 -6.76
CA PHE A 215 4.52 -6.68 -5.40
C PHE A 215 3.90 -7.77 -4.52
N TYR A 216 2.57 -7.94 -4.55
CA TYR A 216 1.88 -8.98 -3.79
C TYR A 216 2.29 -10.39 -4.21
N ASP A 217 2.45 -10.64 -5.52
CA ASP A 217 2.93 -11.92 -6.04
C ASP A 217 4.34 -12.24 -5.57
N LYS A 218 5.26 -11.26 -5.60
CA LYS A 218 6.65 -11.44 -5.15
C LYS A 218 6.74 -11.74 -3.66
N ILE A 219 5.97 -11.06 -2.81
CA ILE A 219 5.98 -11.31 -1.36
C ILE A 219 5.26 -12.61 -0.98
N ALA A 220 4.41 -13.17 -1.84
CA ALA A 220 3.76 -14.47 -1.68
C ALA A 220 4.61 -15.64 -2.18
N ALA A 221 5.69 -15.38 -2.93
CA ALA A 221 6.52 -16.43 -3.49
C ALA A 221 7.18 -17.29 -2.39
N PRO A 222 7.36 -18.62 -2.60
CA PRO A 222 7.96 -19.52 -1.59
C PRO A 222 9.30 -19.04 -1.06
N CYS A 223 10.16 -18.49 -1.92
CA CYS A 223 11.46 -17.94 -1.51
C CYS A 223 11.32 -16.80 -0.47
N CYS A 224 10.20 -16.08 -0.45
CA CYS A 224 9.93 -15.04 0.53
C CYS A 224 9.19 -15.62 1.75
N THR A 225 8.12 -16.40 1.55
CA THR A 225 7.27 -16.90 2.65
C THR A 225 7.99 -17.93 3.55
N GLU A 226 8.96 -18.66 3.02
CA GLU A 226 9.79 -19.61 3.75
C GLU A 226 11.04 -18.97 4.41
N ALA A 227 11.35 -17.73 4.04
CA ALA A 227 12.48 -16.98 4.58
C ALA A 227 12.22 -16.48 6.02
N SER A 228 13.30 -16.16 6.76
CA SER A 228 13.18 -15.47 8.03
C SER A 228 12.55 -14.08 7.86
N ILE A 229 11.91 -13.54 8.90
CA ILE A 229 11.29 -12.19 8.85
C ILE A 229 12.30 -11.11 8.45
N ALA A 230 13.56 -11.23 8.92
CA ALA A 230 14.62 -10.30 8.55
C ALA A 230 14.96 -10.37 7.05
N ASP A 231 15.04 -11.59 6.49
CA ASP A 231 15.29 -11.78 5.06
C ASP A 231 14.10 -11.35 4.22
N ARG A 232 12.86 -11.57 4.67
CA ARG A 232 11.64 -11.05 4.02
C ARG A 232 11.69 -9.55 3.86
N LYS A 233 12.09 -8.80 4.90
CA LYS A 233 12.27 -7.34 4.83
C LYS A 233 13.27 -6.93 3.76
N LYS A 234 14.41 -7.61 3.69
CA LYS A 234 15.44 -7.33 2.69
C LYS A 234 14.93 -7.60 1.26
N MET A 235 14.22 -8.70 1.05
CA MET A 235 13.62 -9.04 -0.25
C MET A 235 12.56 -8.02 -0.65
N ARG A 236 11.68 -7.59 0.26
CA ARG A 236 10.65 -6.58 -0.01
C ARG A 236 11.22 -5.25 -0.46
N ARG A 237 12.36 -4.85 0.11
CA ARG A 237 13.07 -3.64 -0.33
C ARG A 237 13.46 -3.74 -1.80
N GLN A 238 14.02 -4.86 -2.23
CA GLN A 238 14.36 -5.10 -3.63
C GLN A 238 13.09 -5.15 -4.51
N PHE A 239 12.04 -5.86 -4.08
CA PHE A 239 10.78 -5.97 -4.81
C PHE A 239 10.10 -4.63 -4.99
N ALA A 240 10.13 -3.75 -3.98
CA ALA A 240 9.55 -2.41 -4.04
C ALA A 240 10.19 -1.52 -5.12
N GLU A 241 11.47 -1.70 -5.41
CA GLU A 241 12.18 -0.99 -6.47
C GLU A 241 11.84 -1.57 -7.86
N GLU A 242 11.78 -2.90 -8.00
CA GLU A 242 11.63 -3.59 -9.29
C GLU A 242 10.18 -3.62 -9.83
N CYS A 243 9.15 -3.38 -9.00
CA CYS A 243 7.77 -3.58 -9.44
C CYS A 243 7.28 -2.60 -10.50
N TYR A 244 7.91 -1.43 -10.60
CA TYR A 244 7.59 -0.38 -11.58
C TYR A 244 8.49 -0.40 -12.82
N ASP A 245 9.75 -0.83 -12.73
CA ASP A 245 10.71 -0.79 -13.84
C ASP A 245 10.19 -1.55 -15.09
N ALA A 246 9.53 -2.68 -14.88
CA ALA A 246 9.00 -3.50 -15.96
C ALA A 246 7.65 -3.00 -16.56
N LEU A 247 7.15 -1.84 -16.16
CA LEU A 247 5.92 -1.22 -16.69
C LEU A 247 6.21 -0.05 -17.64
N THR A 248 7.48 0.37 -17.72
CA THR A 248 7.95 1.47 -18.55
C THR A 248 8.60 0.99 -19.87
N GLU A 249 8.67 -0.34 -20.08
CA GLU A 249 9.04 -0.97 -21.36
C GLU A 249 7.78 -1.35 -22.18
#